data_bab631f5ef5f1d1aa17012c1c36787db
#
_entry.id   bab631f5ef5f1d1aa17012c1c36787db
#
_cell.length_a   1.000
_cell.length_b   1.000
_cell.length_c   1.000
_cell.angle_alpha   90.00
_cell.angle_beta   90.00
_cell.angle_gamma   90.00
#
_symmetry.space_group_name_H-M   'P 1'
#
loop_
_entity.id
_entity.type
_entity.pdbx_description
1 polymer ?
#
loop_
_entity_poly.entity_id
_entity_poly.type
_entity_poly.pdbx_seq_one_letter_code
_entity_poly.pdbx_strand_id
1 'polypeptide(L)'
;PIKSSAASDVYKRQLNEYVEVPTDTKALCDKLDLTGTGVEGVEVLGATFDGVVVGYVETCEPHPDSDHMHVVMVNTGAGEPVQIVCGAPNIKAGIKLPVATVGAVLPGDFKIKKSKLRGVASAGMCCSRRELGLGSDHEGIWILPDDAPVGTPIADYLKLTDTVLDLELFLIHISEP
;
A
#
# COMPACT_ATOMS: atom_id res chain seq x y z
N PRO A 1 26.80 30.86 -20.73
CA PRO A 1 26.91 30.05 -19.53
C PRO A 1 25.95 28.88 -19.67
N ILE A 2 26.54 27.73 -19.87
CA ILE A 2 25.78 26.45 -19.94
C ILE A 2 25.42 26.12 -18.50
N LYS A 3 24.16 26.27 -18.12
CA LYS A 3 23.64 25.68 -16.90
C LYS A 3 23.62 24.17 -17.09
N SER A 4 24.63 23.51 -16.59
CA SER A 4 24.61 22.07 -16.37
C SER A 4 24.12 21.83 -14.95
N SER A 5 22.82 21.98 -14.72
CA SER A 5 22.20 21.40 -13.55
C SER A 5 21.98 19.93 -13.86
N ALA A 6 22.68 19.06 -13.22
CA ALA A 6 22.33 17.66 -13.18
C ALA A 6 21.21 17.53 -12.15
N ALA A 7 19.96 17.49 -12.62
CA ALA A 7 18.85 17.04 -11.81
C ALA A 7 19.14 15.60 -11.37
N SER A 8 19.03 15.32 -10.10
CA SER A 8 19.28 13.98 -9.56
C SER A 8 18.07 13.54 -8.74
N ASP A 9 17.37 12.53 -9.27
CA ASP A 9 16.28 11.88 -8.58
C ASP A 9 16.83 11.03 -7.42
N VAL A 10 16.45 11.37 -6.20
CA VAL A 10 16.87 10.67 -4.99
C VAL A 10 15.67 10.05 -4.29
N TYR A 11 15.70 8.75 -4.15
CA TYR A 11 14.65 7.98 -3.48
C TYR A 11 14.85 8.03 -1.96
N LYS A 12 13.85 8.49 -1.21
CA LYS A 12 13.90 8.62 0.25
C LYS A 12 14.22 7.29 0.93
N ARG A 13 13.67 6.18 0.45
CA ARG A 13 13.96 4.85 0.97
C ARG A 13 15.45 4.48 0.80
N GLN A 14 16.03 4.82 -0.35
CA GLN A 14 17.45 4.57 -0.62
C GLN A 14 18.35 5.42 0.28
N LEU A 15 18.00 6.68 0.52
CA LEU A 15 18.70 7.51 1.50
C LEU A 15 18.71 6.90 2.90
N ASN A 16 17.59 6.32 3.31
CA ASN A 16 17.44 5.71 4.63
C ASN A 16 18.31 4.45 4.85
N GLU A 17 18.90 3.90 3.80
CA GLU A 17 19.89 2.81 3.90
C GLU A 17 21.25 3.31 4.39
N TYR A 18 21.54 4.61 4.21
CA TYR A 18 22.83 5.20 4.55
C TYR A 18 22.77 6.11 5.76
N VAL A 19 21.64 6.79 5.97
CA VAL A 19 21.45 7.74 7.08
C VAL A 19 20.00 7.68 7.59
N GLU A 20 19.78 7.98 8.86
CA GLU A 20 18.42 8.16 9.39
C GLU A 20 17.76 9.39 8.77
N VAL A 21 16.76 9.14 7.94
CA VAL A 21 16.01 10.18 7.24
C VAL A 21 14.74 10.52 8.04
N PRO A 22 14.44 11.82 8.24
CA PRO A 22 13.20 12.24 8.88
C PRO A 22 11.97 11.62 8.21
N THR A 23 11.02 11.14 9.02
CA THR A 23 9.74 10.58 8.52
C THR A 23 8.96 11.64 7.77
N ASP A 24 8.97 12.89 8.26
CA ASP A 24 8.38 14.03 7.59
C ASP A 24 9.26 14.49 6.40
N THR A 25 8.70 14.39 5.21
CA THR A 25 9.36 14.77 3.96
C THR A 25 9.65 16.27 3.91
N LYS A 26 8.77 17.10 4.48
CA LYS A 26 8.99 18.56 4.52
C LYS A 26 10.22 18.91 5.37
N ALA A 27 10.33 18.32 6.54
CA ALA A 27 11.50 18.52 7.40
C ALA A 27 12.82 18.07 6.74
N LEU A 28 12.75 17.03 5.89
CA LEU A 28 13.90 16.60 5.08
C LEU A 28 14.26 17.64 4.02
N CYS A 29 13.27 18.15 3.27
CA CYS A 29 13.50 19.18 2.26
C CYS A 29 14.09 20.46 2.89
N ASP A 30 13.49 20.96 3.97
CA ASP A 30 13.97 22.12 4.69
C ASP A 30 15.43 21.95 5.15
N LYS A 31 15.82 20.74 5.57
CA LYS A 31 17.19 20.45 5.99
C LYS A 31 18.16 20.40 4.81
N LEU A 32 17.74 19.83 3.67
CA LEU A 32 18.54 19.80 2.45
C LEU A 32 18.80 21.23 1.93
N ASP A 33 17.76 22.05 1.86
CA ASP A 33 17.88 23.46 1.44
C ASP A 33 18.83 24.24 2.35
N LEU A 34 18.76 24.05 3.67
CA LEU A 34 19.67 24.67 4.63
C LEU A 34 21.12 24.23 4.45
N THR A 35 21.38 23.07 3.92
CA THR A 35 22.74 22.55 3.64
C THR A 35 23.26 22.92 2.25
N GLY A 36 22.47 23.67 1.47
CA GLY A 36 22.87 24.16 0.15
C GLY A 36 22.53 23.19 -1.00
N THR A 37 21.71 22.17 -0.71
CA THR A 37 21.18 21.27 -1.74
C THR A 37 19.73 21.65 -1.99
N GLY A 38 19.47 22.36 -3.10
CA GLY A 38 18.12 22.80 -3.45
C GLY A 38 17.21 21.61 -3.79
N VAL A 39 16.00 21.60 -3.23
CA VAL A 39 14.95 20.63 -3.59
C VAL A 39 14.03 21.30 -4.60
N GLU A 40 14.09 20.88 -5.87
CA GLU A 40 13.27 21.43 -6.96
C GLU A 40 11.87 20.78 -7.00
N GLY A 41 11.77 19.51 -6.60
CA GLY A 41 10.51 18.77 -6.64
C GLY A 41 10.44 17.64 -5.61
N VAL A 42 9.22 17.28 -5.28
CA VAL A 42 8.90 16.11 -4.46
C VAL A 42 7.79 15.34 -5.15
N GLU A 43 8.09 14.11 -5.53
CA GLU A 43 7.12 13.21 -6.13
C GLU A 43 6.90 12.00 -5.22
N VAL A 44 5.64 11.71 -4.91
CA VAL A 44 5.28 10.47 -4.19
C VAL A 44 4.97 9.41 -5.23
N LEU A 45 5.87 8.44 -5.35
CA LEU A 45 5.68 7.29 -6.21
C LEU A 45 4.97 6.18 -5.47
N GLY A 46 4.09 5.49 -6.15
CA GLY A 46 3.48 4.27 -5.66
C GLY A 46 2.00 4.16 -5.93
N ALA A 47 1.50 2.94 -5.81
CA ALA A 47 0.08 2.68 -5.87
C ALA A 47 -0.55 3.04 -4.52
N THR A 48 -1.43 4.04 -4.51
CA THR A 48 -2.25 4.34 -3.35
C THR A 48 -3.38 3.33 -3.28
N PHE A 49 -3.27 2.38 -2.36
CA PHE A 49 -4.37 1.46 -2.01
C PHE A 49 -5.06 1.99 -0.76
N ASP A 50 -5.69 3.16 -0.88
CA ASP A 50 -6.39 3.78 0.24
C ASP A 50 -7.49 2.86 0.78
N GLY A 51 -7.41 2.53 2.06
CA GLY A 51 -8.34 1.64 2.71
C GLY A 51 -8.13 0.14 2.47
N VAL A 52 -7.00 -0.27 1.86
CA VAL A 52 -6.59 -1.68 1.78
C VAL A 52 -5.55 -1.97 2.86
N VAL A 53 -5.88 -2.92 3.74
CA VAL A 53 -5.04 -3.28 4.89
C VAL A 53 -4.75 -4.78 4.93
N VAL A 54 -3.74 -5.16 5.69
CA VAL A 54 -3.48 -6.56 6.04
C VAL A 54 -4.57 -7.01 7.01
N GLY A 55 -5.39 -7.99 6.60
CA GLY A 55 -6.41 -8.61 7.43
C GLY A 55 -6.03 -10.03 7.85
N TYR A 56 -6.56 -10.47 8.97
CA TYR A 56 -6.45 -11.85 9.47
C TYR A 56 -7.83 -12.49 9.53
N VAL A 57 -7.99 -13.65 8.91
CA VAL A 57 -9.26 -14.39 8.90
C VAL A 57 -9.40 -15.18 10.19
N GLU A 58 -10.30 -14.75 11.07
CA GLU A 58 -10.57 -15.41 12.34
C GLU A 58 -11.45 -16.65 12.16
N THR A 59 -12.54 -16.49 11.39
CA THR A 59 -13.47 -17.59 11.09
C THR A 59 -13.79 -17.65 9.60
N CYS A 60 -14.08 -18.84 9.10
CA CYS A 60 -14.50 -19.08 7.72
C CYS A 60 -15.60 -20.14 7.74
N GLU A 61 -16.82 -19.72 7.40
CA GLU A 61 -18.00 -20.57 7.37
C GLU A 61 -18.58 -20.65 5.95
N PRO A 62 -19.18 -21.77 5.54
CA PRO A 62 -19.87 -21.85 4.27
C PRO A 62 -21.03 -20.86 4.22
N HIS A 63 -21.27 -20.26 3.06
CA HIS A 63 -22.41 -19.38 2.87
C HIS A 63 -23.72 -20.19 2.85
N PRO A 64 -24.79 -19.80 3.58
CA PRO A 64 -26.03 -20.58 3.68
C PRO A 64 -26.74 -20.82 2.35
N ASP A 65 -26.60 -19.91 1.40
CA ASP A 65 -27.28 -19.96 0.09
C ASP A 65 -26.31 -20.12 -1.09
N SER A 66 -25.10 -20.65 -0.85
CA SER A 66 -24.11 -20.80 -1.92
C SER A 66 -23.06 -21.86 -1.61
N ASP A 67 -22.87 -22.78 -2.55
CA ASP A 67 -21.86 -23.85 -2.46
C ASP A 67 -20.43 -23.36 -2.74
N HIS A 68 -20.28 -22.13 -3.25
CA HIS A 68 -18.98 -21.58 -3.69
C HIS A 68 -18.54 -20.36 -2.90
N MET A 69 -19.37 -19.84 -1.99
CA MET A 69 -19.04 -18.66 -1.19
C MET A 69 -18.85 -19.03 0.27
N HIS A 70 -18.03 -18.24 0.95
CA HIS A 70 -17.80 -18.34 2.38
C HIS A 70 -18.06 -16.99 3.06
N VAL A 71 -18.59 -17.06 4.26
CA VAL A 71 -18.72 -15.91 5.16
C VAL A 71 -17.52 -15.93 6.09
N VAL A 72 -16.73 -14.90 6.07
CA VAL A 72 -15.52 -14.80 6.88
C VAL A 72 -15.59 -13.61 7.81
N MET A 73 -15.10 -13.80 9.03
CA MET A 73 -14.84 -12.72 9.96
C MET A 73 -13.36 -12.37 9.88
N VAL A 74 -13.07 -11.13 9.52
CA VAL A 74 -11.71 -10.67 9.28
C VAL A 74 -11.35 -9.54 10.24
N ASN A 75 -10.28 -9.77 10.99
CA ASN A 75 -9.67 -8.73 11.82
C ASN A 75 -8.81 -7.83 10.93
N THR A 76 -9.16 -6.56 10.88
CA THR A 76 -8.45 -5.54 10.09
C THR A 76 -7.59 -4.61 10.94
N GLY A 77 -7.40 -4.94 12.22
CA GLY A 77 -6.67 -4.08 13.16
C GLY A 77 -7.46 -2.88 13.69
N ALA A 78 -8.70 -2.68 13.24
CA ALA A 78 -9.56 -1.55 13.64
C ALA A 78 -10.40 -1.83 14.91
N GLY A 79 -10.18 -2.97 15.57
CA GLY A 79 -10.85 -3.39 16.79
C GLY A 79 -11.86 -4.51 16.56
N GLU A 80 -13.01 -4.26 15.95
CA GLU A 80 -14.00 -5.31 15.71
C GLU A 80 -13.77 -6.03 14.38
N PRO A 81 -13.90 -7.38 14.33
CA PRO A 81 -13.81 -8.13 13.10
C PRO A 81 -14.91 -7.72 12.10
N VAL A 82 -14.56 -7.67 10.85
CA VAL A 82 -15.46 -7.27 9.76
C VAL A 82 -15.97 -8.51 9.04
N GLN A 83 -17.28 -8.61 8.87
CA GLN A 83 -17.90 -9.68 8.09
C GLN A 83 -17.74 -9.41 6.59
N ILE A 84 -17.18 -10.38 5.88
CA ILE A 84 -16.97 -10.32 4.43
C ILE A 84 -17.45 -11.63 3.80
N VAL A 85 -18.11 -11.52 2.66
CA VAL A 85 -18.48 -12.69 1.84
C VAL A 85 -17.43 -12.83 0.73
N CYS A 86 -16.79 -13.99 0.68
CA CYS A 86 -15.71 -14.29 -0.26
C CYS A 86 -16.04 -15.53 -1.09
N GLY A 87 -15.87 -15.43 -2.41
CA GLY A 87 -16.07 -16.55 -3.36
C GLY A 87 -14.77 -17.24 -3.78
N ALA A 88 -13.65 -16.91 -3.18
CA ALA A 88 -12.38 -17.52 -3.55
C ALA A 88 -12.24 -18.94 -3.00
N PRO A 89 -11.75 -19.90 -3.81
CA PRO A 89 -11.65 -21.31 -3.40
C PRO A 89 -10.57 -21.56 -2.34
N ASN A 90 -9.60 -20.65 -2.20
CA ASN A 90 -8.48 -20.78 -1.28
C ASN A 90 -8.68 -20.05 0.06
N ILE A 91 -9.90 -19.52 0.32
CA ILE A 91 -10.21 -18.85 1.59
C ILE A 91 -10.31 -19.89 2.72
N LYS A 92 -9.69 -19.59 3.85
CA LYS A 92 -9.77 -20.41 5.08
C LYS A 92 -9.48 -19.57 6.32
N ALA A 93 -9.88 -20.05 7.48
CA ALA A 93 -9.51 -19.44 8.75
C ALA A 93 -7.99 -19.56 9.01
N GLY A 94 -7.42 -18.61 9.72
CA GLY A 94 -6.02 -18.60 10.11
C GLY A 94 -5.04 -18.02 9.08
N ILE A 95 -5.52 -17.47 7.96
CA ILE A 95 -4.66 -16.86 6.94
C ILE A 95 -4.69 -15.34 7.03
N LYS A 96 -3.62 -14.72 6.54
CA LYS A 96 -3.53 -13.26 6.32
C LYS A 96 -3.67 -12.94 4.85
N LEU A 97 -4.35 -11.85 4.55
CA LEU A 97 -4.66 -11.45 3.17
C LEU A 97 -4.91 -9.93 3.09
N PRO A 98 -4.78 -9.33 1.90
CA PRO A 98 -5.19 -7.95 1.71
C PRO A 98 -6.71 -7.82 1.75
N VAL A 99 -7.19 -6.87 2.54
CA VAL A 99 -8.62 -6.57 2.71
C VAL A 99 -8.89 -5.13 2.34
N ALA A 100 -9.73 -4.94 1.35
CA ALA A 100 -10.29 -3.63 1.04
C ALA A 100 -11.48 -3.35 1.95
N THR A 101 -11.35 -2.35 2.80
CA THR A 101 -12.40 -1.91 3.72
C THR A 101 -13.44 -1.04 3.01
N VAL A 102 -14.56 -0.78 3.67
CA VAL A 102 -15.60 0.10 3.11
C VAL A 102 -15.03 1.51 2.91
N GLY A 103 -15.14 2.03 1.69
CA GLY A 103 -14.57 3.30 1.29
C GLY A 103 -13.26 3.19 0.52
N ALA A 104 -12.60 2.02 0.56
CA ALA A 104 -11.39 1.76 -0.22
C ALA A 104 -11.64 1.96 -1.72
N VAL A 105 -10.61 2.45 -2.40
CA VAL A 105 -10.61 2.61 -3.86
C VAL A 105 -9.53 1.69 -4.43
N LEU A 106 -9.96 0.73 -5.23
CA LEU A 106 -9.09 -0.18 -5.95
C LEU A 106 -8.74 0.36 -7.34
N PRO A 107 -7.70 -0.16 -8.00
CA PRO A 107 -7.37 0.19 -9.38
C PRO A 107 -8.58 0.13 -10.31
N GLY A 108 -8.73 1.15 -11.18
CA GLY A 108 -9.90 1.30 -12.04
C GLY A 108 -11.08 2.02 -11.38
N ASP A 109 -10.83 2.83 -10.35
CA ASP A 109 -11.85 3.61 -9.61
C ASP A 109 -12.94 2.75 -8.97
N PHE A 110 -12.63 1.50 -8.69
CA PHE A 110 -13.57 0.58 -8.05
C PHE A 110 -13.66 0.83 -6.55
N LYS A 111 -14.72 1.54 -6.15
CA LYS A 111 -14.97 1.90 -4.75
C LYS A 111 -15.72 0.80 -4.00
N ILE A 112 -15.14 0.33 -2.90
CA ILE A 112 -15.74 -0.67 -2.02
C ILE A 112 -16.85 -0.05 -1.17
N LYS A 113 -18.02 -0.66 -1.25
CA LYS A 113 -19.22 -0.27 -0.49
C LYS A 113 -19.75 -1.47 0.30
N LYS A 114 -20.48 -1.17 1.38
CA LYS A 114 -21.27 -2.22 2.04
C LYS A 114 -22.26 -2.80 1.05
N SER A 115 -22.25 -4.12 0.90
CA SER A 115 -23.12 -4.85 -0.02
C SER A 115 -23.80 -6.02 0.70
N LYS A 116 -24.84 -6.57 0.09
CA LYS A 116 -25.44 -7.84 0.51
C LYS A 116 -25.28 -8.82 -0.64
N LEU A 117 -24.62 -9.94 -0.36
CA LEU A 117 -24.44 -11.02 -1.31
C LEU A 117 -25.34 -12.19 -0.86
N ARG A 118 -26.34 -12.51 -1.65
CA ARG A 118 -27.37 -13.53 -1.35
C ARG A 118 -27.91 -13.42 0.09
N GLY A 119 -28.29 -12.20 0.50
CA GLY A 119 -28.87 -11.96 1.83
C GLY A 119 -27.88 -11.72 2.96
N VAL A 120 -26.61 -12.12 2.81
CA VAL A 120 -25.56 -11.92 3.83
C VAL A 120 -24.82 -10.60 3.59
N ALA A 121 -24.65 -9.82 4.64
CA ALA A 121 -23.97 -8.54 4.58
C ALA A 121 -22.45 -8.73 4.41
N SER A 122 -21.84 -7.97 3.50
CA SER A 122 -20.41 -7.88 3.32
C SER A 122 -19.95 -6.43 3.47
N ALA A 123 -19.04 -6.19 4.40
CA ALA A 123 -18.52 -4.87 4.70
C ALA A 123 -17.04 -4.74 4.31
N GLY A 124 -16.69 -5.29 3.14
CA GLY A 124 -15.34 -5.25 2.59
C GLY A 124 -15.17 -6.29 1.48
N MET A 125 -13.95 -6.39 0.99
CA MET A 125 -13.58 -7.35 -0.05
C MET A 125 -12.19 -7.94 0.24
N CYS A 126 -12.07 -9.28 0.17
CA CYS A 126 -10.78 -9.95 0.17
C CYS A 126 -10.17 -9.84 -1.23
N CYS A 127 -8.94 -9.35 -1.34
CA CYS A 127 -8.33 -9.02 -2.62
C CYS A 127 -7.35 -10.08 -3.11
N SER A 128 -7.37 -10.31 -4.42
CA SER A 128 -6.33 -11.02 -5.17
C SER A 128 -5.23 -10.04 -5.63
N ARG A 129 -4.14 -10.57 -6.17
CA ARG A 129 -3.08 -9.73 -6.78
C ARG A 129 -3.59 -8.94 -7.98
N ARG A 130 -4.51 -9.53 -8.75
CA ARG A 130 -5.11 -8.89 -9.92
C ARG A 130 -5.95 -7.67 -9.54
N GLU A 131 -6.76 -7.77 -8.48
CA GLU A 131 -7.60 -6.67 -8.03
C GLU A 131 -6.78 -5.48 -7.50
N LEU A 132 -5.59 -5.77 -7.00
CA LEU A 132 -4.62 -4.74 -6.60
C LEU A 132 -3.73 -4.27 -7.77
N GLY A 133 -3.89 -4.81 -8.99
CA GLY A 133 -3.04 -4.46 -10.12
C GLY A 133 -1.58 -4.92 -9.99
N LEU A 134 -1.30 -5.85 -9.05
CA LEU A 134 0.05 -6.34 -8.73
C LEU A 134 0.37 -7.69 -9.42
N GLY A 135 -0.44 -8.12 -10.36
CA GLY A 135 -0.24 -9.34 -11.11
C GLY A 135 -1.47 -9.78 -11.89
N SER A 136 -1.34 -10.82 -12.70
CA SER A 136 -2.41 -11.41 -13.50
C SER A 136 -3.12 -12.58 -12.79
N ASP A 137 -2.61 -13.03 -11.66
CA ASP A 137 -3.15 -14.15 -10.90
C ASP A 137 -4.52 -13.80 -10.30
N HIS A 138 -5.52 -14.59 -10.64
CA HIS A 138 -6.92 -14.46 -10.23
C HIS A 138 -7.55 -15.78 -9.76
N GLU A 139 -6.75 -16.84 -9.58
CA GLU A 139 -7.24 -18.15 -9.16
C GLU A 139 -7.71 -18.19 -7.70
N GLY A 140 -7.48 -17.10 -6.96
CA GLY A 140 -7.92 -16.93 -5.58
C GLY A 140 -7.48 -15.63 -4.96
N ILE A 141 -7.73 -15.50 -3.66
CA ILE A 141 -7.20 -14.38 -2.88
C ILE A 141 -5.68 -14.49 -2.70
N TRP A 142 -5.05 -13.34 -2.51
CA TRP A 142 -3.63 -13.31 -2.20
C TRP A 142 -3.37 -13.62 -0.73
N ILE A 143 -2.76 -14.78 -0.46
CA ILE A 143 -2.37 -15.16 0.89
C ILE A 143 -1.01 -14.51 1.20
N LEU A 144 -0.97 -13.75 2.30
CA LEU A 144 0.24 -13.10 2.79
C LEU A 144 0.97 -14.03 3.78
N PRO A 145 2.28 -13.81 3.99
CA PRO A 145 3.05 -14.52 5.02
C PRO A 145 2.48 -14.28 6.43
N ASP A 146 2.73 -15.22 7.32
CA ASP A 146 2.21 -15.20 8.70
C ASP A 146 2.79 -14.06 9.56
N ASP A 147 3.93 -13.52 9.16
CA ASP A 147 4.59 -12.39 9.83
C ASP A 147 4.01 -11.01 9.44
N ALA A 148 3.12 -10.96 8.42
CA ALA A 148 2.51 -9.71 8.00
C ALA A 148 1.73 -9.06 9.16
N PRO A 149 2.01 -7.80 9.54
CA PRO A 149 1.35 -7.14 10.65
C PRO A 149 -0.09 -6.74 10.30
N VAL A 150 -1.05 -7.26 11.05
CA VAL A 150 -2.49 -6.99 10.86
C VAL A 150 -2.79 -5.51 11.06
N GLY A 151 -3.62 -4.94 10.19
CA GLY A 151 -4.01 -3.54 10.23
C GLY A 151 -3.06 -2.59 9.50
N THR A 152 -1.89 -3.06 9.07
CA THR A 152 -0.95 -2.24 8.30
C THR A 152 -1.51 -2.00 6.88
N PRO A 153 -1.46 -0.77 6.35
CA PRO A 153 -1.79 -0.50 4.97
C PRO A 153 -0.97 -1.38 4.03
N ILE A 154 -1.63 -1.98 3.04
CA ILE A 154 -0.96 -2.95 2.16
C ILE A 154 0.17 -2.30 1.34
N ALA A 155 0.03 -1.02 0.98
CA ALA A 155 1.06 -0.27 0.28
C ALA A 155 2.35 -0.13 1.10
N ASP A 156 2.21 0.10 2.41
CA ASP A 156 3.34 0.21 3.34
C ASP A 156 3.99 -1.16 3.59
N TYR A 157 3.18 -2.19 3.78
CA TYR A 157 3.68 -3.56 3.95
C TYR A 157 4.50 -4.03 2.76
N LEU A 158 4.02 -3.76 1.55
CA LEU A 158 4.70 -4.14 0.31
C LEU A 158 5.80 -3.15 -0.10
N LYS A 159 5.98 -2.06 0.67
CA LYS A 159 6.94 -0.99 0.36
C LYS A 159 6.78 -0.44 -1.08
N LEU A 160 5.52 -0.30 -1.49
CA LEU A 160 5.18 0.17 -2.84
C LEU A 160 5.16 1.69 -2.93
N THR A 161 5.16 2.40 -1.79
CA THR A 161 5.24 3.85 -1.74
C THR A 161 6.68 4.29 -1.49
N ASP A 162 7.16 5.22 -2.29
CA ASP A 162 8.44 5.89 -2.06
C ASP A 162 8.28 7.39 -2.36
N THR A 163 9.16 8.20 -1.82
CA THR A 163 9.21 9.63 -2.12
C THR A 163 10.50 9.90 -2.87
N VAL A 164 10.37 10.46 -4.06
CA VAL A 164 11.49 10.91 -4.86
C VAL A 164 11.67 12.40 -4.63
N LEU A 165 12.88 12.80 -4.32
CA LEU A 165 13.31 14.20 -4.24
C LEU A 165 14.09 14.52 -5.50
N ASP A 166 13.64 15.52 -6.22
CA ASP A 166 14.40 16.11 -7.33
C ASP A 166 15.33 17.18 -6.76
N LEU A 167 16.63 16.90 -6.82
CA LEU A 167 17.66 17.73 -6.21
C LEU A 167 18.42 18.51 -7.28
N GLU A 168 18.55 19.81 -7.05
CA GLU A 168 19.47 20.65 -7.83
C GLU A 168 20.89 20.56 -7.23
N LEU A 169 21.80 19.88 -7.93
CA LEU A 169 23.19 19.75 -7.53
C LEU A 169 24.05 20.74 -8.29
N PHE A 170 24.59 21.73 -7.57
CA PHE A 170 25.58 22.64 -8.14
C PHE A 170 26.98 22.06 -7.98
N LEU A 171 27.62 21.69 -9.07
CA LEU A 171 29.06 21.45 -9.11
C LEU A 171 29.77 22.80 -9.24
N ILE A 172 30.25 23.36 -8.14
CA ILE A 172 31.15 24.51 -8.19
C ILE A 172 32.51 23.96 -8.61
N HIS A 173 32.88 24.17 -9.86
CA HIS A 173 34.26 23.97 -10.29
C HIS A 173 35.08 25.13 -9.80
N ILE A 174 35.75 24.96 -8.67
CA ILE A 174 36.81 25.90 -8.25
C ILE A 174 38.00 25.57 -9.13
N SER A 175 38.15 26.28 -10.23
CA SER A 175 39.43 26.28 -10.94
C SER A 175 40.43 27.00 -10.05
N GLU A 176 41.38 26.27 -9.49
CA GLU A 176 42.55 26.87 -8.88
C GLU A 176 43.34 27.70 -9.89
N PRO A 177 43.90 28.84 -9.48
CA PRO A 177 44.63 29.75 -10.35
C PRO A 177 45.95 29.18 -10.87
#